data_408188f29f57161721d7e720b4a246bb
#
_entry.id   408188f29f57161721d7e720b4a246bb
#
_cell.length_a   1.000
_cell.length_b   1.000
_cell.length_c   1.000
_cell.angle_alpha   90.00
_cell.angle_beta   90.00
_cell.angle_gamma   90.00
#
_symmetry.space_group_name_H-M   'P 1'
#
loop_
_entity.id
_entity.type
_entity.pdbx_description
1 polymer ?
#
loop_
_entity_poly.entity_id
_entity_poly.type
_entity_poly.pdbx_seq_one_letter_code
_entity_poly.pdbx_strand_id
1 'polypeptide(L)'
;VGSKDDTPEQIVTLKGNVSQYNSSFVACYAGWDKIFDQFSSKTLYVPKAAFAAAIFARNDNIAKVWNAPAGLTRGGMGTLDQYRVYTEAELGFMYNTNINTSRRIRGAGDILWGQKTGQTKASALDRINVRRLLNFIEKTIEPTLLGYIFEQNTGRLRSRVQSNLDSFLDTIVAGGGLSAYQVVVDESNNTPQVIDNNELAIDIFVQPTKTIEFINVQIIITKTGASFAVV
;
A
#
# COMPACT_ATOMS: atom_id res chain seq x y z
N VAL A 1 -13.24 -10.52 -3.63
CA VAL A 1 -13.63 -11.73 -2.90
C VAL A 1 -15.13 -11.74 -2.71
N GLY A 2 -15.74 -12.91 -2.93
CA GLY A 2 -17.18 -13.12 -2.76
C GLY A 2 -18.05 -12.72 -3.95
N SER A 3 -19.26 -13.30 -4.00
CA SER A 3 -20.30 -12.91 -4.95
C SER A 3 -21.00 -11.63 -4.46
N LYS A 4 -21.91 -11.09 -5.28
CA LYS A 4 -22.67 -9.89 -4.92
C LYS A 4 -23.66 -10.15 -3.76
N ASP A 5 -24.10 -11.38 -3.59
CA ASP A 5 -25.13 -11.78 -2.62
C ASP A 5 -24.54 -12.34 -1.30
N ASP A 6 -23.21 -12.52 -1.22
CA ASP A 6 -22.55 -13.05 -0.03
C ASP A 6 -22.62 -12.09 1.16
N THR A 7 -22.82 -12.67 2.36
CA THR A 7 -22.73 -11.93 3.61
C THR A 7 -21.26 -11.67 4.00
N PRO A 8 -20.98 -10.68 4.88
CA PRO A 8 -19.61 -10.43 5.36
C PRO A 8 -18.92 -11.68 5.92
N GLU A 9 -19.65 -12.53 6.64
CA GLU A 9 -19.15 -13.77 7.22
C GLU A 9 -18.75 -14.79 6.14
N GLN A 10 -19.59 -14.92 5.10
CA GLN A 10 -19.31 -15.78 3.94
C GLN A 10 -18.08 -15.29 3.20
N ILE A 11 -17.95 -13.97 2.98
CA ILE A 11 -16.79 -13.36 2.32
C ILE A 11 -15.49 -13.61 3.11
N VAL A 12 -15.55 -13.47 4.44
CA VAL A 12 -14.41 -13.75 5.33
C VAL A 12 -14.04 -15.22 5.28
N THR A 13 -15.02 -16.12 5.32
CA THR A 13 -14.82 -17.57 5.21
C THR A 13 -14.18 -17.93 3.87
N LEU A 14 -14.68 -17.38 2.76
CA LEU A 14 -14.12 -17.61 1.43
C LEU A 14 -12.65 -17.16 1.35
N LYS A 15 -12.32 -16.00 1.92
CA LYS A 15 -10.93 -15.54 2.00
C LYS A 15 -10.08 -16.50 2.83
N GLY A 16 -10.58 -16.97 3.97
CA GLY A 16 -9.85 -17.87 4.87
C GLY A 16 -9.55 -19.22 4.24
N ASN A 17 -10.44 -19.72 3.38
CA ASN A 17 -10.29 -21.01 2.70
C ASN A 17 -9.24 -21.00 1.57
N VAL A 18 -8.79 -19.83 1.13
CA VAL A 18 -7.82 -19.70 0.03
C VAL A 18 -6.48 -19.22 0.60
N SER A 19 -5.57 -20.15 0.90
CA SER A 19 -4.25 -19.86 1.48
C SER A 19 -3.43 -18.86 0.66
N GLN A 20 -3.59 -18.85 -0.67
CA GLN A 20 -2.92 -17.92 -1.59
C GLN A 20 -3.30 -16.45 -1.33
N TYR A 21 -4.43 -16.17 -0.69
CA TYR A 21 -4.80 -14.81 -0.31
C TYR A 21 -4.01 -14.28 0.91
N ASN A 22 -3.32 -15.15 1.63
CA ASN A 22 -2.43 -14.74 2.72
C ASN A 22 -1.05 -14.32 2.16
N SER A 23 -1.02 -13.22 1.45
CA SER A 23 0.21 -12.69 0.84
C SER A 23 0.17 -11.17 0.84
N SER A 24 1.34 -10.54 0.98
CA SER A 24 1.48 -9.09 0.81
C SER A 24 1.34 -8.63 -0.65
N PHE A 25 1.45 -9.54 -1.61
CA PHE A 25 1.25 -9.26 -3.04
C PHE A 25 -0.21 -9.31 -3.47
N VAL A 26 -1.12 -9.72 -2.59
CA VAL A 26 -2.55 -9.80 -2.83
C VAL A 26 -3.27 -8.74 -2.02
N ALA A 27 -4.26 -8.08 -2.62
CA ALA A 27 -5.19 -7.20 -1.95
C ALA A 27 -6.63 -7.69 -2.21
N CYS A 28 -7.35 -8.02 -1.14
CA CYS A 28 -8.72 -8.51 -1.23
C CYS A 28 -9.70 -7.35 -1.14
N TYR A 29 -10.65 -7.29 -2.07
CA TYR A 29 -11.74 -6.32 -2.09
C TYR A 29 -13.08 -7.05 -2.12
N ALA A 30 -14.01 -6.60 -1.29
CA ALA A 30 -15.37 -7.14 -1.20
C ALA A 30 -16.41 -6.12 -1.63
N GLY A 31 -17.51 -6.64 -2.18
CA GLY A 31 -18.66 -5.87 -2.63
C GLY A 31 -18.69 -5.59 -4.13
N TRP A 32 -19.84 -5.13 -4.58
CA TRP A 32 -20.16 -4.84 -5.98
C TRP A 32 -20.81 -3.48 -6.06
N ASP A 33 -20.49 -2.73 -7.11
CA ASP A 33 -21.00 -1.38 -7.33
C ASP A 33 -21.66 -1.28 -8.70
N LYS A 34 -22.68 -0.42 -8.77
CA LYS A 34 -23.46 -0.16 -9.97
C LYS A 34 -22.80 0.93 -10.80
N ILE A 35 -22.65 0.68 -12.07
CA ILE A 35 -22.20 1.66 -13.06
C ILE A 35 -23.19 1.75 -14.21
N PHE A 36 -23.10 2.85 -14.96
CA PHE A 36 -23.72 2.97 -16.27
C PHE A 36 -22.69 2.65 -17.34
N ASP A 37 -22.99 1.63 -18.14
CA ASP A 37 -22.18 1.28 -19.30
C ASP A 37 -22.67 2.09 -20.50
N GLN A 38 -21.84 3.01 -20.97
CA GLN A 38 -22.16 3.89 -22.09
C GLN A 38 -22.29 3.14 -23.42
N PHE A 39 -21.61 2.00 -23.57
CA PHE A 39 -21.62 1.23 -24.83
C PHE A 39 -22.90 0.43 -25.01
N SER A 40 -23.35 -0.22 -23.92
CA SER A 40 -24.60 -0.99 -23.95
C SER A 40 -25.83 -0.20 -23.53
N SER A 41 -25.66 1.05 -23.06
CA SER A 41 -26.70 1.91 -22.47
C SER A 41 -27.47 1.23 -21.33
N LYS A 42 -26.79 0.37 -20.56
CA LYS A 42 -27.34 -0.37 -19.44
C LYS A 42 -26.59 -0.13 -18.15
N THR A 43 -27.25 -0.37 -17.03
CA THR A 43 -26.59 -0.41 -15.74
C THR A 43 -26.08 -1.83 -15.45
N LEU A 44 -24.83 -1.91 -15.00
CA LEU A 44 -24.16 -3.16 -14.66
C LEU A 44 -23.67 -3.10 -13.21
N TYR A 45 -23.53 -4.26 -12.59
CA TYR A 45 -22.83 -4.42 -11.33
C TYR A 45 -21.43 -4.97 -11.58
N VAL A 46 -20.43 -4.28 -11.04
CA VAL A 46 -19.00 -4.60 -11.23
C VAL A 46 -18.34 -4.80 -9.86
N PRO A 47 -17.46 -5.80 -9.71
CA PRO A 47 -16.74 -6.02 -8.46
C PRO A 47 -15.87 -4.83 -8.08
N LYS A 48 -15.80 -4.49 -6.78
CA LYS A 48 -14.96 -3.40 -6.26
C LYS A 48 -13.47 -3.54 -6.63
N ALA A 49 -12.98 -4.75 -6.84
CA ALA A 49 -11.60 -4.98 -7.26
C ALA A 49 -11.24 -4.27 -8.59
N ALA A 50 -12.19 -4.16 -9.54
CA ALA A 50 -11.98 -3.44 -10.79
C ALA A 50 -11.78 -1.94 -10.55
N PHE A 51 -12.59 -1.35 -9.65
CA PHE A 51 -12.43 0.06 -9.27
C PHE A 51 -11.14 0.30 -8.51
N ALA A 52 -10.74 -0.63 -7.63
CA ALA A 52 -9.46 -0.54 -6.94
C ALA A 52 -8.28 -0.49 -7.92
N ALA A 53 -8.29 -1.34 -8.96
CA ALA A 53 -7.28 -1.31 -10.01
C ALA A 53 -7.26 0.04 -10.76
N ALA A 54 -8.43 0.58 -11.12
CA ALA A 54 -8.55 1.89 -11.76
C ALA A 54 -8.05 3.03 -10.85
N ILE A 55 -8.35 2.96 -9.55
CA ILE A 55 -7.85 3.93 -8.55
C ILE A 55 -6.34 3.87 -8.43
N PHE A 56 -5.75 2.67 -8.44
CA PHE A 56 -4.28 2.52 -8.41
C PHE A 56 -3.64 3.18 -9.62
N ALA A 57 -4.12 2.89 -10.82
CA ALA A 57 -3.62 3.49 -12.05
C ALA A 57 -3.79 5.02 -12.06
N ARG A 58 -4.93 5.53 -11.59
CA ARG A 58 -5.16 6.97 -11.47
C ARG A 58 -4.19 7.61 -10.46
N ASN A 59 -4.00 6.99 -9.31
CA ASN A 59 -3.09 7.50 -8.28
C ASN A 59 -1.64 7.56 -8.75
N ASP A 60 -1.20 6.61 -9.56
CA ASP A 60 0.16 6.62 -10.11
C ASP A 60 0.41 7.82 -11.03
N ASN A 61 -0.63 8.30 -11.70
CA ASN A 61 -0.54 9.48 -12.56
C ASN A 61 -0.61 10.82 -11.81
N ILE A 62 -1.40 10.90 -10.71
CA ILE A 62 -1.65 12.17 -10.00
C ILE A 62 -0.90 12.32 -8.69
N ALA A 63 -0.33 11.24 -8.16
CA ALA A 63 0.36 11.18 -6.90
C ALA A 63 1.60 10.28 -7.01
N LYS A 64 2.02 9.70 -5.91
CA LYS A 64 3.14 8.75 -5.88
C LYS A 64 2.63 7.36 -5.51
N VAL A 65 3.31 6.31 -5.98
CA VAL A 65 2.93 4.91 -5.75
C VAL A 65 2.82 4.53 -4.27
N TRP A 66 3.54 5.23 -3.41
CA TRP A 66 3.53 5.05 -1.94
C TRP A 66 2.40 5.79 -1.22
N ASN A 67 1.58 6.55 -1.93
CA ASN A 67 0.39 7.16 -1.34
C ASN A 67 -0.74 6.13 -1.27
N ALA A 68 -1.44 6.10 -0.12
CA ALA A 68 -2.55 5.17 0.07
C ALA A 68 -3.65 5.40 -0.99
N PRO A 69 -4.07 4.35 -1.71
CA PRO A 69 -5.12 4.44 -2.75
C PRO A 69 -6.52 4.36 -2.13
N ALA A 70 -6.76 5.11 -1.07
CA ALA A 70 -8.00 5.10 -0.31
C ALA A 70 -8.31 6.48 0.29
N GLY A 71 -9.50 6.65 0.86
CA GLY A 71 -9.92 7.87 1.53
C GLY A 71 -10.45 8.95 0.58
N LEU A 72 -10.91 10.06 1.15
CA LEU A 72 -11.61 11.14 0.42
C LEU A 72 -10.81 11.72 -0.74
N THR A 73 -9.53 11.88 -0.57
CA THR A 73 -8.66 12.55 -1.55
C THR A 73 -8.40 11.68 -2.79
N ARG A 74 -8.25 10.37 -2.62
CA ARG A 74 -7.76 9.46 -3.67
C ARG A 74 -8.67 8.27 -3.96
N GLY A 75 -9.56 7.91 -3.04
CA GLY A 75 -10.39 6.71 -3.12
C GLY A 75 -11.71 6.86 -3.87
N GLY A 76 -12.02 8.01 -4.47
CA GLY A 76 -13.28 8.22 -5.18
C GLY A 76 -13.49 7.22 -6.33
N MET A 77 -14.63 6.52 -6.32
CA MET A 77 -14.92 5.42 -7.26
C MET A 77 -15.74 5.86 -8.47
N GLY A 78 -16.55 6.92 -8.34
CA GLY A 78 -17.41 7.41 -9.44
C GLY A 78 -18.55 6.45 -9.80
N THR A 79 -19.02 5.64 -8.86
CA THR A 79 -20.11 4.69 -9.03
C THR A 79 -21.46 5.33 -8.80
N LEU A 80 -22.53 4.74 -9.36
CA LEU A 80 -23.90 5.20 -9.18
C LEU A 80 -24.45 4.77 -7.82
N ASP A 81 -24.22 3.50 -7.45
CA ASP A 81 -24.75 2.90 -6.23
C ASP A 81 -23.94 1.67 -5.82
N GLN A 82 -24.07 1.26 -4.56
CA GLN A 82 -23.54 -0.01 -4.06
C GLN A 82 -24.64 -1.07 -4.15
N TYR A 83 -24.28 -2.30 -4.53
CA TYR A 83 -25.22 -3.40 -4.49
C TYR A 83 -25.70 -3.69 -3.06
N ARG A 84 -24.73 -3.67 -2.12
CA ARG A 84 -24.98 -3.80 -0.69
C ARG A 84 -24.22 -2.69 0.06
N VAL A 85 -24.94 -1.96 0.88
CA VAL A 85 -24.36 -0.99 1.82
C VAL A 85 -24.05 -1.73 3.12
N TYR A 86 -22.79 -1.74 3.51
CA TYR A 86 -22.35 -2.36 4.75
C TYR A 86 -22.46 -1.39 5.92
N THR A 87 -22.82 -1.91 7.08
CA THR A 87 -22.79 -1.17 8.35
C THR A 87 -21.35 -0.94 8.81
N GLU A 88 -21.14 0.03 9.71
CA GLU A 88 -19.79 0.30 10.28
C GLU A 88 -19.21 -0.94 10.98
N ALA A 89 -20.05 -1.75 11.64
CA ALA A 89 -19.61 -2.99 12.27
C ALA A 89 -19.13 -4.03 11.22
N GLU A 90 -19.89 -4.20 10.13
CA GLU A 90 -19.52 -5.10 9.03
C GLU A 90 -18.23 -4.63 8.32
N LEU A 91 -18.09 -3.32 8.10
CA LEU A 91 -16.87 -2.73 7.53
C LEU A 91 -15.65 -3.00 8.44
N GLY A 92 -15.81 -2.78 9.75
CA GLY A 92 -14.76 -3.05 10.75
C GLY A 92 -14.40 -4.54 10.80
N PHE A 93 -15.39 -5.43 10.79
CA PHE A 93 -15.20 -6.87 10.78
C PHE A 93 -14.39 -7.33 9.55
N MET A 94 -14.78 -6.91 8.35
CA MET A 94 -14.06 -7.24 7.12
C MET A 94 -12.66 -6.63 7.10
N TYR A 95 -12.50 -5.39 7.56
CA TYR A 95 -11.19 -4.74 7.61
C TYR A 95 -10.23 -5.44 8.58
N ASN A 96 -10.71 -5.90 9.73
CA ASN A 96 -9.91 -6.66 10.70
C ASN A 96 -9.42 -8.01 10.14
N THR A 97 -10.15 -8.56 9.18
CA THR A 97 -9.76 -9.78 8.45
C THR A 97 -9.02 -9.50 7.14
N ASN A 98 -8.50 -8.28 6.95
CA ASN A 98 -7.73 -7.86 5.78
C ASN A 98 -8.52 -7.93 4.47
N ILE A 99 -9.77 -7.52 4.52
CA ILE A 99 -10.63 -7.33 3.35
C ILE A 99 -10.97 -5.84 3.26
N ASN A 100 -10.64 -5.24 2.12
CA ASN A 100 -10.93 -3.85 1.84
C ASN A 100 -12.31 -3.73 1.21
N THR A 101 -12.97 -2.61 1.49
CA THR A 101 -14.31 -2.29 0.98
C THR A 101 -14.38 -0.84 0.54
N SER A 102 -15.55 -0.35 0.19
CA SER A 102 -15.85 1.07 0.04
C SER A 102 -16.82 1.53 1.10
N ARG A 103 -16.82 2.83 1.36
CA ARG A 103 -17.74 3.52 2.24
C ARG A 103 -18.47 4.59 1.46
N ARG A 104 -19.79 4.68 1.65
CA ARG A 104 -20.56 5.79 1.08
C ARG A 104 -20.48 7.00 2.01
N ILE A 105 -19.98 8.11 1.49
CA ILE A 105 -19.84 9.36 2.23
C ILE A 105 -20.76 10.41 1.62
N ARG A 106 -21.61 11.03 2.45
CA ARG A 106 -22.53 12.06 2.00
C ARG A 106 -21.78 13.22 1.36
N GLY A 107 -22.17 13.57 0.15
CA GLY A 107 -21.52 14.64 -0.63
C GLY A 107 -20.26 14.23 -1.39
N ALA A 108 -19.70 13.04 -1.15
CA ALA A 108 -18.50 12.54 -1.83
C ALA A 108 -18.74 11.24 -2.62
N GLY A 109 -19.89 10.58 -2.43
CA GLY A 109 -20.22 9.31 -3.09
C GLY A 109 -19.52 8.10 -2.49
N ASP A 110 -19.28 7.10 -3.32
CA ASP A 110 -18.61 5.87 -2.91
C ASP A 110 -17.10 6.04 -2.97
N ILE A 111 -16.47 5.81 -1.83
CA ILE A 111 -15.03 6.00 -1.63
C ILE A 111 -14.41 4.66 -1.24
N LEU A 112 -13.37 4.26 -1.92
CA LEU A 112 -12.56 3.10 -1.52
C LEU A 112 -11.98 3.35 -0.13
N TRP A 113 -12.29 2.45 0.83
CA TRP A 113 -11.97 2.64 2.23
C TRP A 113 -11.25 1.41 2.77
N GLY A 114 -9.93 1.50 2.77
CA GLY A 114 -9.04 0.42 3.19
C GLY A 114 -7.85 0.25 2.26
N GLN A 115 -6.74 -0.18 2.83
CA GLN A 115 -5.49 -0.39 2.12
C GLN A 115 -4.68 -1.56 2.68
N LYS A 116 -5.36 -2.57 3.21
CA LYS A 116 -4.69 -3.78 3.71
C LYS A 116 -4.37 -4.75 2.58
N THR A 117 -3.18 -5.36 2.66
CA THR A 117 -2.85 -6.55 1.86
C THR A 117 -3.52 -7.79 2.46
N GLY A 118 -3.49 -8.91 1.74
CA GLY A 118 -4.02 -10.17 2.24
C GLY A 118 -3.24 -10.78 3.40
N GLN A 119 -2.03 -10.27 3.68
CA GLN A 119 -1.12 -10.82 4.67
C GLN A 119 -1.71 -10.76 6.10
N THR A 120 -1.75 -11.90 6.77
CA THR A 120 -2.23 -12.00 8.15
C THR A 120 -1.16 -11.69 9.20
N LYS A 121 0.12 -11.92 8.86
CA LYS A 121 1.23 -11.58 9.74
C LYS A 121 1.37 -10.06 9.82
N ALA A 122 1.35 -9.51 11.03
CA ALA A 122 1.56 -8.07 11.25
C ALA A 122 2.98 -7.66 10.85
N SER A 123 3.10 -6.79 9.86
CA SER A 123 4.36 -6.19 9.42
C SER A 123 4.06 -4.92 8.61
N ALA A 124 5.09 -4.16 8.22
CA ALA A 124 4.89 -3.02 7.33
C ALA A 124 4.28 -3.41 5.97
N LEU A 125 4.44 -4.67 5.55
CA LEU A 125 3.92 -5.22 4.29
C LEU A 125 2.43 -5.56 4.33
N ASP A 126 1.78 -5.41 5.47
CA ASP A 126 0.33 -5.57 5.60
C ASP A 126 -0.45 -4.37 5.01
N ARG A 127 0.27 -3.36 4.47
CA ARG A 127 -0.30 -2.18 3.80
C ARG A 127 0.06 -2.12 2.33
N ILE A 128 -0.94 -1.81 1.50
CA ILE A 128 -0.81 -1.76 0.03
C ILE A 128 0.19 -0.70 -0.40
N ASN A 129 0.16 0.49 0.21
CA ASN A 129 1.08 1.56 -0.13
C ASN A 129 2.55 1.19 0.12
N VAL A 130 2.84 0.48 1.21
CA VAL A 130 4.20 0.01 1.53
C VAL A 130 4.65 -1.07 0.56
N ARG A 131 3.80 -2.07 0.26
CA ARG A 131 4.13 -3.11 -0.72
C ARG A 131 4.39 -2.50 -2.10
N ARG A 132 3.57 -1.53 -2.52
CA ARG A 132 3.76 -0.84 -3.81
C ARG A 132 5.04 0.00 -3.84
N LEU A 133 5.39 0.65 -2.73
CA LEU A 133 6.68 1.34 -2.58
C LEU A 133 7.85 0.38 -2.78
N LEU A 134 7.85 -0.77 -2.09
CA LEU A 134 8.94 -1.74 -2.23
C LEU A 134 9.04 -2.28 -3.66
N ASN A 135 7.92 -2.63 -4.27
CA ASN A 135 7.92 -3.08 -5.68
C ASN A 135 8.47 -1.99 -6.63
N PHE A 136 8.20 -0.71 -6.34
CA PHE A 136 8.74 0.40 -7.10
C PHE A 136 10.26 0.52 -6.92
N ILE A 137 10.75 0.42 -5.67
CA ILE A 137 12.18 0.44 -5.36
C ILE A 137 12.89 -0.72 -6.08
N GLU A 138 12.42 -1.95 -5.91
CA GLU A 138 12.98 -3.15 -6.52
C GLU A 138 13.08 -3.01 -8.05
N LYS A 139 11.98 -2.66 -8.71
CA LYS A 139 11.91 -2.50 -10.17
C LYS A 139 12.74 -1.33 -10.72
N THR A 140 13.03 -0.32 -9.91
CA THR A 140 13.86 0.82 -10.35
C THR A 140 15.34 0.52 -10.16
N ILE A 141 15.68 -0.18 -9.08
CA ILE A 141 17.07 -0.53 -8.77
C ILE A 141 17.59 -1.63 -9.72
N GLU A 142 16.79 -2.65 -10.01
CA GLU A 142 17.20 -3.79 -10.82
C GLU A 142 17.84 -3.40 -12.16
N PRO A 143 17.22 -2.59 -13.04
CA PRO A 143 17.84 -2.17 -14.29
C PRO A 143 19.10 -1.33 -14.08
N THR A 144 19.16 -0.53 -13.02
CA THR A 144 20.33 0.30 -12.70
C THR A 144 21.54 -0.58 -12.35
N LEU A 145 21.31 -1.67 -11.60
CA LEU A 145 22.37 -2.60 -11.21
C LEU A 145 22.86 -3.47 -12.37
N LEU A 146 22.02 -3.74 -13.38
CA LEU A 146 22.45 -4.48 -14.58
C LEU A 146 23.65 -3.82 -15.29
N GLY A 147 23.76 -2.50 -15.22
CA GLY A 147 24.87 -1.77 -15.81
C GLY A 147 26.25 -2.02 -15.13
N TYR A 148 26.26 -2.65 -13.95
CA TYR A 148 27.49 -2.98 -13.22
C TYR A 148 27.91 -4.45 -13.36
N ILE A 149 27.11 -5.26 -14.04
CA ILE A 149 27.46 -6.67 -14.31
C ILE A 149 28.69 -6.69 -15.24
N PHE A 150 29.63 -7.55 -14.91
CA PHE A 150 30.96 -7.69 -15.55
C PHE A 150 31.94 -6.55 -15.26
N GLU A 151 31.61 -5.57 -14.45
CA GLU A 151 32.58 -4.60 -13.94
C GLU A 151 33.45 -5.21 -12.84
N GLN A 152 34.66 -4.66 -12.67
CA GLN A 152 35.55 -5.13 -11.63
C GLN A 152 35.10 -4.73 -10.24
N ASN A 153 34.96 -5.68 -9.30
CA ASN A 153 34.51 -5.44 -7.91
C ASN A 153 35.64 -4.71 -7.12
N THR A 154 35.73 -3.42 -7.30
CA THR A 154 36.68 -2.55 -6.59
C THR A 154 35.96 -1.66 -5.59
N GLY A 155 36.66 -1.15 -4.56
CA GLY A 155 36.12 -0.18 -3.61
C GLY A 155 35.53 1.06 -4.29
N ARG A 156 36.15 1.51 -5.42
CA ARG A 156 35.63 2.63 -6.23
C ARG A 156 34.28 2.27 -6.87
N LEU A 157 34.11 1.05 -7.37
CA LEU A 157 32.83 0.59 -7.94
C LEU A 157 31.75 0.54 -6.84
N ARG A 158 32.08 -0.06 -5.70
CA ARG A 158 31.14 -0.15 -4.54
C ARG A 158 30.66 1.23 -4.09
N SER A 159 31.57 2.20 -3.93
CA SER A 159 31.22 3.58 -3.58
C SER A 159 30.33 4.26 -4.64
N ARG A 160 30.55 3.99 -5.93
CA ARG A 160 29.70 4.51 -7.02
C ARG A 160 28.30 3.91 -6.96
N VAL A 161 28.19 2.61 -6.76
CA VAL A 161 26.89 1.90 -6.61
C VAL A 161 26.13 2.48 -5.42
N GLN A 162 26.79 2.59 -4.26
CA GLN A 162 26.19 3.16 -3.07
C GLN A 162 25.68 4.58 -3.32
N SER A 163 26.50 5.48 -3.88
CA SER A 163 26.10 6.87 -4.16
C SER A 163 24.90 6.97 -5.11
N ASN A 164 24.82 6.09 -6.11
CA ASN A 164 23.68 6.06 -7.03
C ASN A 164 22.40 5.62 -6.33
N LEU A 165 22.49 4.59 -5.48
CA LEU A 165 21.35 4.09 -4.69
C LEU A 165 20.90 5.13 -3.65
N ASP A 166 21.85 5.77 -2.96
CA ASP A 166 21.57 6.85 -2.02
C ASP A 166 20.82 8.00 -2.70
N SER A 167 21.30 8.47 -3.86
CA SER A 167 20.66 9.55 -4.61
C SER A 167 19.23 9.21 -5.02
N PHE A 168 18.97 7.96 -5.39
CA PHE A 168 17.61 7.50 -5.71
C PHE A 168 16.74 7.45 -4.47
N LEU A 169 17.21 6.85 -3.36
CA LEU A 169 16.42 6.70 -2.12
C LEU A 169 16.15 8.06 -1.46
N ASP A 170 17.07 9.02 -1.57
CA ASP A 170 16.87 10.41 -1.13
C ASP A 170 15.67 11.06 -1.82
N THR A 171 15.42 10.77 -3.10
CA THR A 171 14.24 11.28 -3.80
C THR A 171 12.94 10.72 -3.22
N ILE A 172 12.97 9.48 -2.72
CA ILE A 172 11.81 8.84 -2.10
C ILE A 172 11.58 9.40 -0.69
N VAL A 173 12.64 9.65 0.07
CA VAL A 173 12.56 10.31 1.38
C VAL A 173 11.99 11.72 1.22
N ALA A 174 12.53 12.52 0.29
CA ALA A 174 12.03 13.85 -0.01
C ALA A 174 10.56 13.84 -0.46
N GLY A 175 10.14 12.76 -1.17
CA GLY A 175 8.75 12.54 -1.57
C GLY A 175 7.85 11.97 -0.48
N GLY A 176 8.35 11.75 0.75
CA GLY A 176 7.60 11.24 1.89
C GLY A 176 7.27 9.73 1.83
N GLY A 177 7.92 8.96 0.97
CA GLY A 177 7.74 7.51 0.87
C GLY A 177 8.48 6.73 1.94
N LEU A 178 9.67 7.20 2.30
CA LEU A 178 10.49 6.65 3.37
C LEU A 178 10.72 7.70 4.46
N SER A 179 10.82 7.27 5.71
CA SER A 179 11.27 8.10 6.83
C SER A 179 12.79 8.06 7.00
N ALA A 180 13.41 6.93 6.66
CA ALA A 180 14.85 6.73 6.66
C ALA A 180 15.22 5.52 5.78
N TYR A 181 16.48 5.46 5.38
CA TYR A 181 17.07 4.29 4.73
C TYR A 181 18.56 4.18 5.09
N GLN A 182 19.14 3.04 4.78
CA GLN A 182 20.59 2.81 4.83
C GLN A 182 20.97 1.85 3.70
N VAL A 183 22.00 2.20 2.94
CA VAL A 183 22.60 1.33 1.92
C VAL A 183 23.99 0.90 2.42
N VAL A 184 24.27 -0.38 2.37
CA VAL A 184 25.56 -0.96 2.75
C VAL A 184 26.13 -1.70 1.55
N VAL A 185 27.27 -1.23 1.02
CA VAL A 185 28.00 -1.82 -0.10
C VAL A 185 29.51 -1.61 0.18
N ASP A 186 29.98 -2.12 1.30
CA ASP A 186 31.36 -1.96 1.77
C ASP A 186 32.03 -3.30 2.10
N GLU A 187 33.14 -3.27 2.79
CA GLU A 187 33.89 -4.47 3.18
C GLU A 187 33.13 -5.33 4.20
N SER A 188 32.12 -4.79 4.91
CA SER A 188 31.37 -5.54 5.91
C SER A 188 30.47 -6.61 5.29
N ASN A 189 29.87 -6.32 4.13
CA ASN A 189 29.04 -7.28 3.39
C ASN A 189 29.72 -7.83 2.12
N ASN A 190 30.78 -7.18 1.60
CA ASN A 190 31.61 -7.68 0.51
C ASN A 190 32.93 -8.23 1.03
N THR A 191 32.86 -9.35 1.73
CA THR A 191 34.04 -10.06 2.25
C THR A 191 34.89 -10.62 1.10
N PRO A 192 36.19 -10.98 1.34
CA PRO A 192 37.01 -11.64 0.33
C PRO A 192 36.35 -12.85 -0.32
N GLN A 193 35.59 -13.63 0.45
CA GLN A 193 34.86 -14.80 -0.06
C GLN A 193 33.76 -14.44 -1.05
N VAL A 194 33.00 -13.35 -0.79
CA VAL A 194 31.96 -12.84 -1.71
C VAL A 194 32.63 -12.37 -3.01
N ILE A 195 33.75 -11.67 -2.91
CA ILE A 195 34.52 -11.19 -4.06
C ILE A 195 35.10 -12.35 -4.87
N ASP A 196 35.66 -13.35 -4.22
CA ASP A 196 36.20 -14.56 -4.85
C ASP A 196 35.15 -15.39 -5.57
N ASN A 197 33.86 -15.30 -5.11
CA ASN A 197 32.71 -15.91 -5.79
C ASN A 197 32.21 -15.07 -6.99
N ASN A 198 32.86 -13.96 -7.32
CA ASN A 198 32.41 -12.99 -8.34
C ASN A 198 31.04 -12.36 -8.02
N GLU A 199 30.74 -12.13 -6.75
CA GLU A 199 29.50 -11.54 -6.28
C GLU A 199 29.71 -10.12 -5.78
N LEU A 200 28.65 -9.29 -5.85
CA LEU A 200 28.55 -8.00 -5.20
C LEU A 200 27.32 -8.03 -4.28
N ALA A 201 27.54 -7.96 -2.97
CA ALA A 201 26.50 -7.89 -1.97
C ALA A 201 26.06 -6.43 -1.75
N ILE A 202 24.75 -6.19 -1.79
CA ILE A 202 24.13 -4.89 -1.56
C ILE A 202 23.00 -5.09 -0.56
N ASP A 203 23.10 -4.45 0.61
CA ASP A 203 22.04 -4.46 1.61
C ASP A 203 21.36 -3.10 1.67
N ILE A 204 20.05 -3.09 1.52
CA ILE A 204 19.22 -1.88 1.57
C ILE A 204 18.21 -2.02 2.68
N PHE A 205 18.39 -1.22 3.74
CA PHE A 205 17.46 -1.12 4.86
C PHE A 205 16.56 0.08 4.63
N VAL A 206 15.25 -0.11 4.72
CA VAL A 206 14.26 0.95 4.49
C VAL A 206 13.25 1.03 5.62
N GLN A 207 12.86 2.24 5.98
CA GLN A 207 11.81 2.54 6.94
C GLN A 207 10.66 3.27 6.23
N PRO A 208 9.59 2.56 5.81
CA PRO A 208 8.45 3.17 5.14
C PRO A 208 7.70 4.15 6.05
N THR A 209 7.26 5.27 5.48
CA THR A 209 6.37 6.19 6.16
C THR A 209 4.99 5.55 6.35
N LYS A 210 4.47 5.61 7.58
CA LYS A 210 3.14 5.07 7.89
C LYS A 210 2.04 6.07 7.54
N THR A 211 0.92 5.56 7.03
CA THR A 211 -0.28 6.35 6.80
C THR A 211 -1.18 6.37 8.04
N ILE A 212 -1.87 7.49 8.24
CA ILE A 212 -2.87 7.62 9.31
C ILE A 212 -4.16 6.91 8.85
N GLU A 213 -4.61 5.92 9.60
CA GLU A 213 -5.87 5.20 9.37
C GLU A 213 -6.92 5.49 10.44
N PHE A 214 -6.48 5.84 11.65
CA PHE A 214 -7.34 6.13 12.80
C PHE A 214 -6.95 7.47 13.41
N ILE A 215 -7.96 8.28 13.70
CA ILE A 215 -7.81 9.57 14.38
C ILE A 215 -8.58 9.49 15.69
N ASN A 216 -7.88 9.57 16.81
CA ASN A 216 -8.47 9.66 18.14
C ASN A 216 -8.52 11.12 18.56
N VAL A 217 -9.71 11.64 18.79
CA VAL A 217 -9.92 13.03 19.27
C VAL A 217 -10.45 12.95 20.69
N GLN A 218 -9.72 13.54 21.64
CA GLN A 218 -10.16 13.68 23.00
C GLN A 218 -10.56 15.15 23.25
N ILE A 219 -11.82 15.37 23.60
CA ILE A 219 -12.33 16.69 23.99
C ILE A 219 -12.49 16.70 25.50
N ILE A 220 -11.74 17.56 26.17
CA ILE A 220 -11.77 17.72 27.62
C ILE A 220 -12.48 19.03 27.93
N ILE A 221 -13.60 18.94 28.65
CA ILE A 221 -14.33 20.12 29.13
C ILE A 221 -13.74 20.53 30.49
N THR A 222 -13.12 21.70 30.55
CA THR A 222 -12.57 22.25 31.76
C THR A 222 -13.52 23.28 32.37
N LYS A 223 -13.47 23.46 33.68
CA LYS A 223 -14.24 24.50 34.38
C LYS A 223 -13.70 25.89 34.03
N THR A 224 -14.56 26.91 34.08
CA THR A 224 -14.17 28.29 33.86
C THR A 224 -13.10 28.70 34.89
N GLY A 225 -11.96 29.22 34.40
CA GLY A 225 -10.83 29.61 35.24
C GLY A 225 -9.80 28.52 35.54
N ALA A 226 -9.97 27.30 35.04
CA ALA A 226 -8.98 26.25 35.17
C ALA A 226 -7.84 26.45 34.12
N SER A 227 -6.59 26.23 34.52
CA SER A 227 -5.48 26.18 33.57
C SER A 227 -5.53 24.91 32.71
N PHE A 228 -5.24 25.02 31.43
CA PHE A 228 -5.13 23.87 30.54
C PHE A 228 -3.82 23.13 30.84
N ALA A 229 -3.89 22.02 31.56
CA ALA A 229 -2.76 21.12 31.70
C ALA A 229 -2.83 20.07 30.57
N VAL A 230 -1.74 19.93 29.82
CA VAL A 230 -1.56 18.81 28.90
C VAL A 230 -1.24 17.60 29.78
N VAL A 231 -2.14 16.61 29.78
CA VAL A 231 -1.96 15.33 30.46
C VAL A 231 -1.20 14.37 29.51
#